data_8177ae769b60f1b0d84cc6ebe230b8fb
#
_entry.id   8177ae769b60f1b0d84cc6ebe230b8fb
#
_cell.length_a   1.000
_cell.length_b   1.000
_cell.length_c   1.000
_cell.angle_alpha   90.00
_cell.angle_beta   90.00
_cell.angle_gamma   90.00
#
_symmetry.space_group_name_H-M   'P 1'
#
loop_
_entity.id
_entity.type
_entity.pdbx_description
1 polymer ?
#
loop_
_entity_poly.entity_id
_entity_poly.type
_entity_poly.pdbx_seq_one_letter_code
_entity_poly.pdbx_strand_id
1 'polypeptide(L)'
;MFLPPNVGLASPSLAPAIPLGVPSALLERRPDIASAERQVAAANAQIGVERSAYFPNLTLSASVGTAGLRFCDLFNAATPLWSFGVAVAQTVFDAGAIGARVDAAGAAHEATVARYRQTVLTAFQGVEDQLSNARAQAEQADLLKQASDAADQIEQQILFE
;
A
#
# COMPACT_ATOMS: atom_id res chain seq x y z
N MET A 1 32.96 21.18 45.03
CA MET A 1 31.92 20.38 44.36
C MET A 1 31.23 21.29 43.33
N PHE A 2 31.69 21.22 42.06
CA PHE A 2 31.19 22.11 40.99
C PHE A 2 29.83 21.62 40.51
N LEU A 3 28.76 22.36 40.75
CA LEU A 3 27.51 22.14 40.02
C LEU A 3 27.69 22.66 38.56
N PRO A 4 27.29 21.91 37.53
CA PRO A 4 27.29 22.42 36.17
C PRO A 4 26.21 23.53 36.04
N PRO A 5 26.44 24.55 35.19
CA PRO A 5 25.48 25.62 34.96
C PRO A 5 24.20 25.03 34.35
N ASN A 6 23.08 25.52 34.91
CA ASN A 6 21.71 25.22 34.48
C ASN A 6 21.58 25.12 32.97
N VAL A 7 21.49 23.90 32.45
CA VAL A 7 21.13 23.65 31.06
C VAL A 7 19.67 24.07 30.95
N GLY A 8 19.42 25.26 30.46
CA GLY A 8 18.09 25.75 30.18
C GLY A 8 17.35 24.69 29.35
N LEU A 9 16.42 24.00 29.98
CA LEU A 9 15.49 23.11 29.30
C LEU A 9 14.76 23.97 28.28
N ALA A 10 15.07 23.77 27.00
CA ALA A 10 14.38 24.45 25.93
C ALA A 10 12.87 24.29 26.17
N SER A 11 12.20 25.44 26.23
CA SER A 11 10.74 25.48 26.40
C SER A 11 10.12 24.46 25.46
N PRO A 12 9.20 23.60 25.92
CA PRO A 12 8.53 22.66 25.04
C PRO A 12 7.92 23.47 23.89
N SER A 13 8.39 23.22 22.67
CA SER A 13 7.79 23.83 21.49
C SER A 13 6.32 23.45 21.55
N LEU A 14 5.43 24.43 21.60
CA LEU A 14 3.99 24.18 21.51
C LEU A 14 3.76 23.20 20.38
N ALA A 15 3.28 22.01 20.74
CA ALA A 15 2.90 21.04 19.73
C ALA A 15 1.96 21.73 18.72
N PRO A 16 2.24 21.66 17.43
CA PRO A 16 1.42 22.36 16.44
C PRO A 16 -0.03 21.92 16.65
N ALA A 17 -0.94 22.89 16.78
CA ALA A 17 -2.36 22.63 16.92
C ALA A 17 -2.80 21.74 15.73
N ILE A 18 -3.13 20.49 16.01
CA ILE A 18 -3.60 19.56 14.99
C ILE A 18 -4.94 20.10 14.52
N PRO A 19 -5.07 20.57 13.25
CA PRO A 19 -6.34 21.02 12.76
C PRO A 19 -7.31 19.84 12.82
N LEU A 20 -8.43 19.99 13.50
CA LEU A 20 -9.53 19.03 13.52
C LEU A 20 -10.24 19.03 12.15
N GLY A 21 -9.48 18.87 11.08
CA GLY A 21 -9.96 18.70 9.72
C GLY A 21 -10.57 17.32 9.56
N VAL A 22 -11.57 17.23 8.70
CA VAL A 22 -12.38 16.04 8.43
C VAL A 22 -11.48 14.79 8.29
N PRO A 23 -11.62 13.79 9.17
CA PRO A 23 -10.76 12.61 9.17
C PRO A 23 -10.71 11.87 7.83
N SER A 24 -11.79 11.93 7.05
CA SER A 24 -11.92 11.28 5.74
C SER A 24 -10.94 11.82 4.70
N ALA A 25 -10.72 13.14 4.62
CA ALA A 25 -9.80 13.74 3.64
C ALA A 25 -8.32 13.39 3.91
N LEU A 26 -7.96 13.13 5.16
CA LEU A 26 -6.62 12.67 5.53
C LEU A 26 -6.43 11.19 5.24
N LEU A 27 -7.49 10.39 5.38
CA LEU A 27 -7.47 8.96 5.08
C LEU A 27 -7.32 8.67 3.59
N GLU A 28 -7.97 9.46 2.72
CA GLU A 28 -7.84 9.32 1.25
C GLU A 28 -6.39 9.52 0.76
N ARG A 29 -5.58 10.27 1.50
CA ARG A 29 -4.17 10.51 1.15
C ARG A 29 -3.22 9.43 1.68
N ARG A 30 -3.71 8.46 2.43
CA ARG A 30 -2.87 7.39 2.97
C ARG A 30 -2.49 6.39 1.88
N PRO A 31 -1.20 6.09 1.70
CA PRO A 31 -0.74 5.20 0.64
C PRO A 31 -1.16 3.74 0.85
N ASP A 32 -1.38 3.31 2.10
CA ASP A 32 -1.86 1.97 2.45
C ASP A 32 -3.32 1.75 1.99
N ILE A 33 -4.19 2.74 2.17
CA ILE A 33 -5.58 2.69 1.72
C ILE A 33 -5.64 2.73 0.18
N ALA A 34 -4.88 3.63 -0.45
CA ALA A 34 -4.80 3.69 -1.91
C ALA A 34 -4.26 2.38 -2.51
N SER A 35 -3.27 1.75 -1.88
CA SER A 35 -2.76 0.44 -2.29
C SER A 35 -3.82 -0.65 -2.18
N ALA A 36 -4.55 -0.71 -1.07
CA ALA A 36 -5.60 -1.69 -0.85
C ALA A 36 -6.76 -1.52 -1.85
N GLU A 37 -7.13 -0.28 -2.19
CA GLU A 37 -8.12 0.02 -3.23
C GLU A 37 -7.68 -0.51 -4.60
N ARG A 38 -6.41 -0.29 -4.97
CA ARG A 38 -5.86 -0.81 -6.24
C ARG A 38 -5.82 -2.33 -6.28
N GLN A 39 -5.60 -2.99 -5.14
CA GLN A 39 -5.68 -4.45 -5.04
C GLN A 39 -7.10 -4.96 -5.28
N VAL A 40 -8.13 -4.27 -4.79
CA VAL A 40 -9.53 -4.61 -5.09
C VAL A 40 -9.81 -4.46 -6.59
N ALA A 41 -9.37 -3.37 -7.21
CA ALA A 41 -9.52 -3.16 -8.64
C ALA A 41 -8.80 -4.24 -9.46
N ALA A 42 -7.59 -4.65 -9.07
CA ALA A 42 -6.85 -5.72 -9.71
C ALA A 42 -7.54 -7.08 -9.57
N ALA A 43 -8.07 -7.41 -8.39
CA ALA A 43 -8.82 -8.64 -8.17
C ALA A 43 -10.11 -8.68 -9.00
N ASN A 44 -10.81 -7.54 -9.15
CA ASN A 44 -11.97 -7.45 -10.02
C ASN A 44 -11.59 -7.66 -11.51
N ALA A 45 -10.48 -7.09 -11.96
CA ALA A 45 -9.99 -7.31 -13.32
C ALA A 45 -9.62 -8.79 -13.58
N GLN A 46 -9.10 -9.50 -12.56
CA GLN A 46 -8.78 -10.91 -12.66
C GLN A 46 -10.01 -11.78 -12.95
N ILE A 47 -11.19 -11.42 -12.43
CA ILE A 47 -12.44 -12.10 -12.79
C ILE A 47 -12.68 -12.00 -14.31
N GLY A 48 -12.40 -10.85 -14.91
CA GLY A 48 -12.49 -10.66 -16.35
C GLY A 48 -11.50 -11.53 -17.13
N VAL A 49 -10.28 -11.67 -16.62
CA VAL A 49 -9.24 -12.55 -17.21
C VAL A 49 -9.71 -14.01 -17.19
N GLU A 50 -10.21 -14.51 -16.05
CA GLU A 50 -10.70 -15.89 -15.96
C GLU A 50 -11.94 -16.13 -16.86
N ARG A 51 -12.82 -15.14 -16.96
CA ARG A 51 -13.95 -15.20 -17.90
C ARG A 51 -13.53 -15.23 -19.36
N SER A 52 -12.38 -14.66 -19.72
CA SER A 52 -11.88 -14.69 -21.08
C SER A 52 -11.60 -16.12 -21.58
N ALA A 53 -11.39 -17.08 -20.68
CA ALA A 53 -11.19 -18.49 -21.04
C ALA A 53 -12.43 -19.16 -21.65
N TYR A 54 -13.62 -18.55 -21.56
CA TYR A 54 -14.82 -18.98 -22.27
C TYR A 54 -14.79 -18.64 -23.76
N PHE A 55 -13.91 -17.76 -24.18
CA PHE A 55 -13.78 -17.33 -25.56
C PHE A 55 -12.60 -18.01 -26.27
N PRO A 56 -12.65 -18.14 -27.60
CA PRO A 56 -11.53 -18.67 -28.36
C PRO A 56 -10.27 -17.84 -28.18
N ASN A 57 -9.14 -18.52 -28.02
CA ASN A 57 -7.83 -17.89 -28.03
C ASN A 57 -7.36 -17.71 -29.48
N LEU A 58 -7.08 -16.49 -29.87
CA LEU A 58 -6.54 -16.13 -31.20
C LEU A 58 -5.04 -15.86 -31.07
N THR A 59 -4.25 -16.67 -31.75
CA THR A 59 -2.80 -16.52 -31.81
C THR A 59 -2.36 -16.09 -33.21
N LEU A 60 -1.67 -14.97 -33.30
CA LEU A 60 -0.96 -14.53 -34.51
C LEU A 60 0.52 -14.87 -34.38
N SER A 61 1.06 -15.47 -35.40
CA SER A 61 2.50 -15.73 -35.48
C SER A 61 3.05 -15.18 -36.79
N ALA A 62 4.21 -14.54 -36.71
CA ALA A 62 4.96 -14.11 -37.88
C ALA A 62 6.42 -14.48 -37.68
N SER A 63 7.05 -15.04 -38.69
CA SER A 63 8.48 -15.27 -38.67
C SER A 63 9.13 -14.81 -39.97
N VAL A 64 10.32 -14.28 -39.85
CA VAL A 64 11.17 -13.89 -40.93
C VAL A 64 12.57 -14.47 -40.70
N GLY A 65 13.18 -15.01 -41.73
CA GLY A 65 14.51 -15.59 -41.62
C GLY A 65 15.16 -15.76 -42.96
N THR A 66 16.40 -16.22 -42.96
CA THR A 66 17.14 -16.62 -44.14
C THR A 66 17.56 -18.07 -43.96
N ALA A 67 17.55 -18.85 -45.02
CA ALA A 67 18.05 -20.21 -45.00
C ALA A 67 19.15 -20.35 -46.05
N GLY A 68 20.26 -21.04 -45.69
CA GLY A 68 21.37 -21.30 -46.55
C GLY A 68 22.08 -22.60 -46.17
N LEU A 69 22.67 -23.29 -47.14
CA LEU A 69 23.46 -24.50 -46.90
C LEU A 69 24.86 -24.20 -46.34
N ARG A 70 25.32 -22.94 -46.44
CA ARG A 70 26.63 -22.48 -45.99
C ARG A 70 26.44 -21.20 -45.15
N PHE A 71 27.34 -20.93 -44.22
CA PHE A 71 27.31 -19.75 -43.39
C PHE A 71 27.30 -18.43 -44.16
N CYS A 72 27.96 -18.37 -45.32
CA CYS A 72 27.97 -17.19 -46.16
C CYS A 72 26.62 -16.93 -46.84
N ASP A 73 25.77 -17.95 -47.02
CA ASP A 73 24.47 -17.83 -47.65
C ASP A 73 23.42 -17.22 -46.72
N LEU A 74 23.65 -17.27 -45.40
CA LEU A 74 22.78 -16.68 -44.37
C LEU A 74 22.70 -15.15 -44.43
N PHE A 75 23.75 -14.51 -44.95
CA PHE A 75 23.83 -13.06 -45.09
C PHE A 75 23.55 -12.59 -46.55
N ASN A 76 23.22 -13.54 -47.41
CA ASN A 76 22.90 -13.21 -48.78
C ASN A 76 21.39 -12.95 -48.93
N ALA A 77 21.01 -11.75 -49.37
CA ALA A 77 19.61 -11.31 -49.47
C ALA A 77 18.74 -12.13 -50.45
N ALA A 78 19.31 -13.18 -51.06
CA ALA A 78 18.66 -13.94 -52.14
C ALA A 78 17.68 -15.03 -51.65
N THR A 79 17.62 -15.34 -50.33
CA THR A 79 16.73 -16.39 -49.80
C THR A 79 15.96 -15.96 -48.54
N PRO A 80 15.17 -14.87 -48.60
CA PRO A 80 14.30 -14.52 -47.47
C PRO A 80 13.15 -15.53 -47.39
N LEU A 81 12.99 -16.09 -46.21
CA LEU A 81 11.82 -16.90 -45.84
C LEU A 81 10.96 -16.09 -44.89
N TRP A 82 9.69 -16.03 -45.17
CA TRP A 82 8.73 -15.46 -44.25
C TRP A 82 7.52 -16.39 -44.11
N SER A 83 6.95 -16.39 -42.92
CA SER A 83 5.69 -17.08 -42.70
C SER A 83 4.79 -16.21 -41.79
N PHE A 84 3.51 -16.26 -42.08
CA PHE A 84 2.46 -15.66 -41.28
C PHE A 84 1.42 -16.75 -41.00
N GLY A 85 1.04 -16.87 -39.73
CA GLY A 85 0.08 -17.86 -39.30
C GLY A 85 -0.97 -17.24 -38.37
N VAL A 86 -2.20 -17.67 -38.51
CA VAL A 86 -3.31 -17.38 -37.60
C VAL A 86 -3.85 -18.71 -37.08
N ALA A 87 -3.89 -18.87 -35.78
CA ALA A 87 -4.46 -20.04 -35.13
C ALA A 87 -5.56 -19.62 -34.15
N VAL A 88 -6.68 -20.35 -34.19
CA VAL A 88 -7.80 -20.20 -33.25
C VAL A 88 -7.94 -21.51 -32.49
N ALA A 89 -7.95 -21.43 -31.16
CA ALA A 89 -8.15 -22.59 -30.29
C ALA A 89 -9.18 -22.29 -29.22
N GLN A 90 -10.10 -23.23 -29.01
CA GLN A 90 -11.10 -23.11 -27.96
C GLN A 90 -11.27 -24.45 -27.24
N THR A 91 -11.32 -24.40 -25.93
CA THR A 91 -11.66 -25.56 -25.10
C THR A 91 -13.17 -25.75 -25.13
N VAL A 92 -13.63 -26.87 -25.68
CA VAL A 92 -15.07 -27.19 -25.81
C VAL A 92 -15.58 -27.90 -24.56
N PHE A 93 -14.72 -28.72 -23.93
CA PHE A 93 -15.08 -29.48 -22.73
C PHE A 93 -13.92 -29.47 -21.75
N ASP A 94 -14.16 -29.03 -20.52
CA ASP A 94 -13.16 -28.90 -19.45
C ASP A 94 -13.64 -29.44 -18.10
N ALA A 95 -14.74 -30.19 -18.09
CA ALA A 95 -15.37 -30.72 -16.87
C ALA A 95 -15.69 -29.64 -15.80
N GLY A 96 -15.93 -28.39 -16.23
CA GLY A 96 -16.26 -27.27 -15.34
C GLY A 96 -15.06 -26.53 -14.76
N ALA A 97 -13.85 -26.80 -15.24
CA ALA A 97 -12.63 -26.17 -14.72
C ALA A 97 -12.63 -24.65 -14.89
N ILE A 98 -13.13 -24.11 -16.01
CA ILE A 98 -13.23 -22.65 -16.24
C ILE A 98 -14.21 -22.04 -15.24
N GLY A 99 -15.38 -22.68 -15.02
CA GLY A 99 -16.36 -22.22 -14.05
C GLY A 99 -15.77 -22.13 -12.64
N ALA A 100 -15.08 -23.19 -12.20
CA ALA A 100 -14.42 -23.21 -10.89
C ALA A 100 -13.33 -22.13 -10.74
N ARG A 101 -12.60 -21.79 -11.80
CA ARG A 101 -11.63 -20.68 -11.79
C ARG A 101 -12.30 -19.33 -11.65
N VAL A 102 -13.40 -19.10 -12.36
CA VAL A 102 -14.18 -17.85 -12.24
C VAL A 102 -14.74 -17.70 -10.83
N ASP A 103 -15.27 -18.77 -10.23
CA ASP A 103 -15.78 -18.75 -8.86
C ASP A 103 -14.66 -18.51 -7.86
N ALA A 104 -13.49 -19.14 -8.04
CA ALA A 104 -12.30 -18.88 -7.23
C ALA A 104 -11.83 -17.43 -7.32
N ALA A 105 -11.82 -16.82 -8.52
CA ALA A 105 -11.50 -15.42 -8.70
C ALA A 105 -12.53 -14.49 -8.03
N GLY A 106 -13.81 -14.85 -8.07
CA GLY A 106 -14.88 -14.15 -7.34
C GLY A 106 -14.64 -14.16 -5.82
N ALA A 107 -14.36 -15.33 -5.25
CA ALA A 107 -14.06 -15.47 -3.84
C ALA A 107 -12.77 -14.70 -3.44
N ALA A 108 -11.75 -14.69 -4.30
CA ALA A 108 -10.53 -13.92 -4.08
C ALA A 108 -10.80 -12.39 -4.08
N HIS A 109 -11.69 -11.92 -4.95
CA HIS A 109 -12.14 -10.52 -4.95
C HIS A 109 -12.84 -10.17 -3.63
N GLU A 110 -13.79 -10.99 -3.15
CA GLU A 110 -14.47 -10.77 -1.88
C GLU A 110 -13.49 -10.72 -0.70
N ALA A 111 -12.51 -11.63 -0.67
CA ALA A 111 -11.46 -11.63 0.34
C ALA A 111 -10.62 -10.33 0.28
N THR A 112 -10.37 -9.80 -0.91
CA THR A 112 -9.62 -8.53 -1.08
C THR A 112 -10.44 -7.33 -0.61
N VAL A 113 -11.75 -7.32 -0.84
CA VAL A 113 -12.68 -6.30 -0.30
C VAL A 113 -12.70 -6.33 1.24
N ALA A 114 -12.71 -7.53 1.84
CA ALA A 114 -12.65 -7.65 3.29
C ALA A 114 -11.34 -7.11 3.87
N ARG A 115 -10.20 -7.36 3.21
CA ARG A 115 -8.89 -6.81 3.58
C ARG A 115 -8.86 -5.28 3.45
N TYR A 116 -9.44 -4.72 2.40
CA TYR A 116 -9.56 -3.27 2.24
C TYR A 116 -10.33 -2.66 3.42
N ARG A 117 -11.49 -3.23 3.78
CA ARG A 117 -12.25 -2.78 4.95
C ARG A 117 -11.44 -2.84 6.24
N GLN A 118 -10.69 -3.93 6.44
CA GLN A 118 -9.79 -4.07 7.60
C GLN A 118 -8.72 -2.99 7.62
N THR A 119 -8.09 -2.69 6.49
CA THR A 119 -7.08 -1.62 6.38
C THR A 119 -7.66 -0.26 6.77
N VAL A 120 -8.86 0.05 6.29
CA VAL A 120 -9.56 1.30 6.63
C VAL A 120 -9.86 1.37 8.13
N LEU A 121 -10.39 0.30 8.73
CA LEU A 121 -10.69 0.26 10.16
C LEU A 121 -9.43 0.40 11.01
N THR A 122 -8.35 -0.27 10.64
CA THR A 122 -7.05 -0.14 11.32
C THR A 122 -6.50 1.28 11.20
N ALA A 123 -6.72 1.94 10.06
CA ALA A 123 -6.30 3.31 9.87
C ALA A 123 -7.07 4.28 10.80
N PHE A 124 -8.39 4.08 10.97
CA PHE A 124 -9.19 4.85 11.93
C PHE A 124 -8.74 4.60 13.36
N GLN A 125 -8.57 3.33 13.74
CA GLN A 125 -8.07 2.97 15.06
C GLN A 125 -6.74 3.68 15.36
N GLY A 126 -5.79 3.65 14.42
CA GLY A 126 -4.51 4.32 14.61
C GLY A 126 -4.62 5.82 14.83
N VAL A 127 -5.59 6.49 14.21
CA VAL A 127 -5.85 7.93 14.44
C VAL A 127 -6.41 8.17 15.86
N GLU A 128 -7.39 7.38 16.27
CA GLU A 128 -7.99 7.49 17.60
C GLU A 128 -6.97 7.22 18.70
N ASP A 129 -6.14 6.19 18.53
CA ASP A 129 -5.07 5.85 19.46
C ASP A 129 -4.06 7.01 19.61
N GLN A 130 -3.66 7.64 18.49
CA GLN A 130 -2.74 8.78 18.52
C GLN A 130 -3.36 10.02 19.16
N LEU A 131 -4.64 10.28 18.92
CA LEU A 131 -5.36 11.40 19.55
C LEU A 131 -5.51 11.17 21.07
N SER A 132 -5.82 9.95 21.49
CA SER A 132 -5.88 9.58 22.91
C SER A 132 -4.51 9.72 23.57
N ASN A 133 -3.46 9.23 22.94
CA ASN A 133 -2.10 9.36 23.44
C ASN A 133 -1.66 10.83 23.54
N ALA A 134 -1.99 11.65 22.56
CA ALA A 134 -1.64 13.07 22.57
C ALA A 134 -2.33 13.82 23.74
N ARG A 135 -3.60 13.50 24.05
CA ARG A 135 -4.30 14.06 25.20
C ARG A 135 -3.66 13.63 26.51
N ALA A 136 -3.39 12.33 26.68
CA ALA A 136 -2.74 11.82 27.87
C ALA A 136 -1.34 12.43 28.09
N GLN A 137 -0.57 12.62 27.04
CA GLN A 137 0.75 13.27 27.10
C GLN A 137 0.63 14.75 27.47
N ALA A 138 -0.38 15.47 27.00
CA ALA A 138 -0.62 16.85 27.39
C ALA A 138 -0.95 16.98 28.88
N GLU A 139 -1.85 16.13 29.40
CA GLU A 139 -2.18 16.08 30.84
C GLU A 139 -0.93 15.72 31.66
N GLN A 140 -0.14 14.76 31.21
CA GLN A 140 1.10 14.38 31.90
C GLN A 140 2.13 15.52 31.91
N ALA A 141 2.25 16.28 30.83
CA ALA A 141 3.14 17.44 30.77
C ALA A 141 2.71 18.53 31.74
N ASP A 142 1.41 18.79 31.89
CA ASP A 142 0.88 19.76 32.85
C ASP A 142 1.13 19.34 34.31
N LEU A 143 0.96 18.05 34.62
CA LEU A 143 1.24 17.52 35.96
C LEU A 143 2.74 17.58 36.29
N LEU A 144 3.61 17.26 35.35
CA LEU A 144 5.07 17.35 35.52
C LEU A 144 5.51 18.79 35.74
N LYS A 145 4.90 19.75 35.02
CA LYS A 145 5.17 21.16 35.20
C LYS A 145 4.76 21.62 36.60
N GLN A 146 3.57 21.26 37.09
CA GLN A 146 3.14 21.58 38.44
C GLN A 146 4.06 20.96 39.48
N ALA A 147 4.53 19.74 39.31
CA ALA A 147 5.48 19.10 40.20
C ALA A 147 6.85 19.81 40.20
N SER A 148 7.32 20.27 39.04
CA SER A 148 8.55 21.05 38.92
C SER A 148 8.41 22.39 39.63
N ASP A 149 7.31 23.13 39.39
CA ASP A 149 7.05 24.41 40.00
C ASP A 149 6.95 24.30 41.54
N ALA A 150 6.35 23.22 42.05
CA ALA A 150 6.30 22.94 43.49
C ALA A 150 7.68 22.62 44.09
N ALA A 151 8.51 21.87 43.37
CA ALA A 151 9.88 21.57 43.79
C ALA A 151 10.73 22.85 43.88
N ASP A 152 10.63 23.72 42.88
CA ASP A 152 11.33 25.01 42.87
C ASP A 152 10.91 25.91 44.02
N GLN A 153 9.62 25.92 44.38
CA GLN A 153 9.12 26.67 45.57
C GLN A 153 9.70 26.14 46.88
N ILE A 154 9.80 24.81 47.02
CA ILE A 154 10.40 24.19 48.22
C ILE A 154 11.90 24.55 48.32
N GLU A 155 12.62 24.48 47.19
CA GLU A 155 14.04 24.86 47.15
C GLU A 155 14.25 26.31 47.57
N GLN A 156 13.43 27.22 47.06
CA GLN A 156 13.49 28.64 47.47
C GLN A 156 13.23 28.84 48.96
N GLN A 157 12.26 28.15 49.55
CA GLN A 157 11.97 28.24 50.97
C GLN A 157 13.13 27.78 51.85
N ILE A 158 13.81 26.70 51.44
CA ILE A 158 14.98 26.17 52.21
C ILE A 158 16.19 27.10 52.09
N LEU A 159 16.36 27.82 51.00
CA LEU A 159 17.51 28.72 50.79
C LEU A 159 17.35 30.06 51.54
N PHE A 160 16.14 30.42 51.97
CA PHE A 160 15.85 31.67 52.69
C PHE A 160 15.69 31.51 54.23
N GLU A 161 15.80 30.29 54.79
CA GLU A 161 15.99 30.02 56.22
C GLU A 161 17.48 29.82 56.53
#